data_0d1a9a3fa84bca9595cae9809a7781a2
#
_entry.id   0d1a9a3fa84bca9595cae9809a7781a2
#
_cell.length_a   1.000
_cell.length_b   1.000
_cell.length_c   1.000
_cell.angle_alpha   90.00
_cell.angle_beta   90.00
_cell.angle_gamma   90.00
#
_symmetry.space_group_name_H-M   'P 1'
#
loop_
_entity.id
_entity.type
_entity.pdbx_description
1 polymer ?
#
loop_
_entity_poly.entity_id
_entity_poly.type
_entity_poly.pdbx_seq_one_letter_code
_entity_poly.pdbx_strand_id
1 'polypeptide(L)'
;MKSILKLIRRFIITLILSFVLLLFLNIFLYGLWILKYVSKNPPMNYTFKVADMLKFENGKYTLPDEMTADLKKQNIWAILIDNDSKKVIWQTDNLPDDIPKEYSISDIAIFSHAYIKNYPVFTSKVENNLLVLGYPKNSYWKYPVANWKYGLVKNIPKFLLILFCLNIIFVFLIYIISNSKLLGSVNPIIKGIQNLPKDTPVHVKEKGVLSELAKSINKTSEYFAKSKGTIAK
;
A
#
# COMPACT_ATOMS: atom_id res chain seq x y z
N MET A 1 7.75 -42.95 5.32
CA MET A 1 8.60 -41.77 5.06
C MET A 1 8.21 -41.00 3.81
N LYS A 2 8.13 -41.60 2.59
CA LYS A 2 7.77 -40.88 1.35
C LYS A 2 6.40 -40.17 1.38
N SER A 3 5.39 -40.71 2.08
CA SER A 3 4.04 -40.13 2.18
C SER A 3 4.02 -38.87 3.03
N ILE A 4 4.75 -38.81 4.14
CA ILE A 4 4.85 -37.67 5.05
C ILE A 4 5.60 -36.52 4.34
N LEU A 5 6.70 -36.81 3.64
CA LEU A 5 7.41 -35.82 2.84
C LEU A 5 6.52 -35.18 1.76
N LYS A 6 5.64 -35.99 1.14
CA LYS A 6 4.68 -35.52 0.13
C LYS A 6 3.61 -34.56 0.73
N LEU A 7 3.16 -34.87 1.94
CA LEU A 7 2.23 -34.03 2.70
C LEU A 7 2.88 -32.69 3.09
N ILE A 8 4.08 -32.74 3.64
CA ILE A 8 4.87 -31.57 4.03
C ILE A 8 5.11 -30.67 2.82
N ARG A 9 5.55 -31.25 1.68
CA ARG A 9 5.76 -30.49 0.44
C ARG A 9 4.50 -29.79 -0.05
N ARG A 10 3.33 -30.46 -0.01
CA ARG A 10 2.04 -29.83 -0.36
C ARG A 10 1.72 -28.67 0.56
N PHE A 11 1.92 -28.83 1.86
CA PHE A 11 1.67 -27.80 2.85
C PHE A 11 2.57 -26.58 2.62
N ILE A 12 3.87 -26.79 2.35
CA ILE A 12 4.81 -25.70 2.02
C ILE A 12 4.36 -24.95 0.77
N ILE A 13 4.03 -25.68 -0.30
CA ILE A 13 3.58 -25.06 -1.55
C ILE A 13 2.31 -24.24 -1.33
N THR A 14 1.34 -24.76 -0.57
CA THR A 14 0.11 -24.04 -0.26
C THR A 14 0.39 -22.79 0.56
N LEU A 15 1.29 -22.84 1.52
CA LEU A 15 1.67 -21.70 2.36
C LEU A 15 2.37 -20.61 1.53
N ILE A 16 3.30 -20.98 0.67
CA ILE A 16 3.98 -20.06 -0.24
C ILE A 16 2.97 -19.43 -1.20
N LEU A 17 2.09 -20.24 -1.78
CA LEU A 17 1.06 -19.75 -2.70
C LEU A 17 0.10 -18.77 -2.01
N SER A 18 -0.33 -19.07 -0.77
CA SER A 18 -1.18 -18.19 0.03
C SER A 18 -0.47 -16.87 0.34
N PHE A 19 0.82 -16.90 0.66
CA PHE A 19 1.62 -15.71 0.92
C PHE A 19 1.73 -14.82 -0.33
N VAL A 20 2.05 -15.43 -1.47
CA VAL A 20 2.12 -14.72 -2.76
C VAL A 20 0.78 -14.11 -3.13
N LEU A 21 -0.32 -14.86 -2.96
CA LEU A 21 -1.67 -14.37 -3.23
C LEU A 21 -2.03 -13.18 -2.34
N LEU A 22 -1.69 -13.26 -1.05
CA LEU A 22 -1.94 -12.19 -0.08
C LEU A 22 -1.13 -10.92 -0.39
N LEU A 23 0.11 -11.09 -0.86
CA LEU A 23 0.95 -9.99 -1.30
C LEU A 23 0.36 -9.30 -2.54
N PHE A 24 -0.07 -10.07 -3.54
CA PHE A 24 -0.75 -9.53 -4.73
C PHE A 24 -2.06 -8.83 -4.36
N LEU A 25 -2.85 -9.41 -3.46
CA LEU A 25 -4.10 -8.80 -2.99
C LEU A 25 -3.83 -7.46 -2.31
N ASN A 26 -2.82 -7.37 -1.44
CA ASN A 26 -2.46 -6.12 -0.78
C ASN A 26 -1.98 -5.05 -1.78
N ILE A 27 -1.14 -5.41 -2.75
CA ILE A 27 -0.69 -4.49 -3.80
C ILE A 27 -1.88 -4.03 -4.65
N PHE A 28 -2.79 -4.93 -5.01
CA PHE A 28 -3.98 -4.63 -5.78
C PHE A 28 -4.93 -3.68 -5.05
N LEU A 29 -5.24 -3.98 -3.78
CA LEU A 29 -6.11 -3.13 -2.95
C LEU A 29 -5.50 -1.75 -2.73
N TYR A 30 -4.19 -1.67 -2.49
CA TYR A 30 -3.46 -0.40 -2.37
C TYR A 30 -3.50 0.39 -3.69
N GLY A 31 -3.31 -0.30 -4.81
CA GLY A 31 -3.44 0.30 -6.15
C GLY A 31 -4.83 0.88 -6.40
N LEU A 32 -5.88 0.12 -6.11
CA LEU A 32 -7.27 0.62 -6.23
C LEU A 32 -7.54 1.82 -5.32
N TRP A 33 -7.00 1.80 -4.10
CA TRP A 33 -7.13 2.90 -3.15
C TRP A 33 -6.44 4.17 -3.68
N ILE A 34 -5.20 4.06 -4.18
CA ILE A 34 -4.48 5.19 -4.79
C ILE A 34 -5.23 5.75 -5.99
N LEU A 35 -5.74 4.91 -6.89
CA LEU A 35 -6.45 5.36 -8.08
C LEU A 35 -7.64 6.29 -7.77
N LYS A 36 -8.26 6.13 -6.60
CA LYS A 36 -9.31 7.03 -6.11
C LYS A 36 -8.82 8.47 -5.89
N TYR A 37 -7.53 8.65 -5.57
CA TYR A 37 -6.93 9.93 -5.24
C TYR A 37 -6.06 10.51 -6.37
N VAL A 38 -5.83 9.73 -7.43
CA VAL A 38 -5.12 10.24 -8.62
C VAL A 38 -6.04 11.17 -9.38
N SER A 39 -5.67 12.44 -9.44
CA SER A 39 -6.40 13.43 -10.24
C SER A 39 -6.26 13.10 -11.74
N LYS A 40 -7.37 13.11 -12.48
CA LYS A 40 -7.36 12.96 -13.94
C LYS A 40 -6.60 14.10 -14.62
N ASN A 41 -6.66 15.30 -14.03
CA ASN A 41 -5.93 16.49 -14.48
C ASN A 41 -5.06 17.00 -13.32
N PRO A 42 -3.78 16.60 -13.25
CA PRO A 42 -2.86 17.11 -12.26
C PRO A 42 -2.85 18.65 -12.27
N PRO A 43 -2.92 19.32 -11.12
CA PRO A 43 -3.06 20.80 -11.06
C PRO A 43 -1.99 21.54 -11.86
N MET A 44 -0.78 21.03 -11.87
CA MET A 44 0.32 21.65 -12.63
C MET A 44 0.09 21.60 -14.13
N ASN A 45 -0.35 20.45 -14.67
CA ASN A 45 -0.67 20.30 -16.10
C ASN A 45 -1.86 21.16 -16.49
N TYR A 46 -2.86 21.26 -15.60
CA TYR A 46 -3.99 22.14 -15.82
C TYR A 46 -3.59 23.62 -15.83
N THR A 47 -2.67 24.01 -14.94
CA THR A 47 -2.10 25.37 -14.90
C THR A 47 -1.36 25.70 -16.18
N PHE A 48 -0.55 24.79 -16.73
CA PHE A 48 0.10 24.95 -18.03
C PHE A 48 -0.92 25.12 -19.16
N LYS A 49 -1.97 24.29 -19.17
CA LYS A 49 -3.03 24.41 -20.17
C LYS A 49 -3.72 25.79 -20.14
N VAL A 50 -4.02 26.31 -18.95
CA VAL A 50 -4.58 27.66 -18.79
C VAL A 50 -3.60 28.73 -19.24
N ALA A 51 -2.32 28.58 -18.91
CA ALA A 51 -1.27 29.50 -19.34
C ALA A 51 -1.14 29.59 -20.87
N ASP A 52 -1.20 28.45 -21.56
CA ASP A 52 -1.14 28.38 -23.02
C ASP A 52 -2.36 29.02 -23.72
N MET A 53 -3.50 29.01 -23.02
CA MET A 53 -4.77 29.58 -23.55
C MET A 53 -4.96 31.06 -23.21
N LEU A 54 -4.29 31.58 -22.20
CA LEU A 54 -4.39 32.98 -21.81
C LEU A 54 -3.59 33.86 -22.78
N LYS A 55 -4.25 34.69 -23.54
CA LYS A 55 -3.64 35.52 -24.58
C LYS A 55 -3.83 37.01 -24.32
N PHE A 56 -2.85 37.80 -24.77
CA PHE A 56 -2.96 39.26 -24.76
C PHE A 56 -3.46 39.72 -26.12
N GLU A 57 -4.72 40.19 -26.16
CA GLU A 57 -5.37 40.65 -27.40
C GLU A 57 -6.09 41.98 -27.12
N ASN A 58 -5.98 42.92 -28.05
CA ASN A 58 -6.60 44.26 -27.98
C ASN A 58 -6.32 45.00 -26.64
N GLY A 59 -5.10 44.88 -26.09
CA GLY A 59 -4.69 45.58 -24.88
C GLY A 59 -5.20 44.92 -23.57
N LYS A 60 -5.77 43.71 -23.63
CA LYS A 60 -6.28 42.99 -22.47
C LYS A 60 -5.89 41.52 -22.56
N TYR A 61 -5.73 40.88 -21.38
CA TYR A 61 -5.64 39.42 -21.30
C TYR A 61 -7.02 38.81 -21.37
N THR A 62 -7.18 37.82 -22.24
CA THR A 62 -8.43 37.09 -22.45
C THR A 62 -8.22 35.61 -22.37
N LEU A 63 -9.17 34.91 -21.76
CA LEU A 63 -9.22 33.46 -21.69
C LEU A 63 -10.48 33.01 -22.44
N PRO A 64 -10.45 31.90 -23.21
CA PRO A 64 -11.62 31.36 -23.88
C PRO A 64 -12.78 31.09 -22.91
N ASP A 65 -14.02 31.34 -23.34
CA ASP A 65 -15.22 31.20 -22.52
C ASP A 65 -15.38 29.81 -21.94
N GLU A 66 -15.03 28.77 -22.72
CA GLU A 66 -15.06 27.38 -22.29
C GLU A 66 -14.12 27.16 -21.09
N MET A 67 -12.89 27.70 -21.14
CA MET A 67 -11.92 27.56 -20.06
C MET A 67 -12.32 28.40 -18.83
N THR A 68 -12.87 29.57 -19.05
CA THR A 68 -13.42 30.42 -17.96
C THR A 68 -14.57 29.71 -17.25
N ALA A 69 -15.48 29.09 -17.99
CA ALA A 69 -16.57 28.29 -17.44
C ALA A 69 -16.08 27.05 -16.67
N ASP A 70 -15.03 26.39 -17.16
CA ASP A 70 -14.43 25.23 -16.51
C ASP A 70 -13.74 25.62 -15.19
N LEU A 71 -12.97 26.70 -15.16
CA LEU A 71 -12.38 27.24 -13.93
C LEU A 71 -13.46 27.54 -12.88
N LYS A 72 -14.54 28.21 -13.29
CA LYS A 72 -15.65 28.55 -12.41
C LYS A 72 -16.36 27.32 -11.87
N LYS A 73 -16.61 26.32 -12.71
CA LYS A 73 -17.23 25.05 -12.34
C LYS A 73 -16.41 24.28 -11.29
N GLN A 74 -15.10 24.37 -11.37
CA GLN A 74 -14.18 23.72 -10.43
C GLN A 74 -13.87 24.62 -9.20
N ASN A 75 -14.44 25.81 -9.10
CA ASN A 75 -14.11 26.83 -8.09
C ASN A 75 -12.61 27.19 -8.07
N ILE A 76 -11.97 27.17 -9.22
CA ILE A 76 -10.57 27.58 -9.38
C ILE A 76 -10.58 29.05 -9.77
N TRP A 77 -9.86 29.87 -9.02
CA TRP A 77 -9.60 31.26 -9.38
C TRP A 77 -8.23 31.43 -10.00
N ALA A 78 -8.07 32.46 -10.81
CA ALA A 78 -6.79 32.77 -11.44
C ALA A 78 -6.47 34.26 -11.35
N ILE A 79 -5.17 34.57 -11.21
CA ILE A 79 -4.62 35.92 -11.32
C ILE A 79 -3.36 35.88 -12.19
N LEU A 80 -3.11 36.98 -12.91
CA LEU A 80 -1.87 37.22 -13.62
C LEU A 80 -1.13 38.37 -12.94
N ILE A 81 0.07 38.11 -12.46
CA ILE A 81 0.92 39.08 -11.77
C ILE A 81 1.98 39.59 -12.75
N ASP A 82 2.03 40.88 -12.92
CA ASP A 82 3.06 41.53 -13.75
C ASP A 82 4.44 41.41 -13.10
N ASN A 83 5.42 41.05 -13.89
CA ASN A 83 6.77 40.78 -13.39
C ASN A 83 7.52 42.04 -12.93
N ASP A 84 7.16 43.21 -13.45
CA ASP A 84 7.85 44.47 -13.12
C ASP A 84 7.17 45.16 -11.92
N SER A 85 5.86 45.41 -11.99
CA SER A 85 5.11 46.09 -10.94
C SER A 85 4.74 45.20 -9.77
N LYS A 86 4.76 43.87 -9.92
CA LYS A 86 4.29 42.91 -8.92
C LYS A 86 2.79 43.00 -8.59
N LYS A 87 2.03 43.67 -9.45
CA LYS A 87 0.58 43.86 -9.29
C LYS A 87 -0.21 42.88 -10.14
N VAL A 88 -1.42 42.57 -9.69
CA VAL A 88 -2.37 41.77 -10.47
C VAL A 88 -2.90 42.61 -11.62
N ILE A 89 -2.61 42.21 -12.86
CA ILE A 89 -3.02 42.87 -14.11
C ILE A 89 -4.21 42.20 -14.79
N TRP A 90 -4.52 40.96 -14.41
CA TRP A 90 -5.70 40.23 -14.86
C TRP A 90 -6.15 39.22 -13.79
N GLN A 91 -7.46 38.95 -13.73
CA GLN A 91 -8.05 38.02 -12.77
C GLN A 91 -9.36 37.43 -13.30
N THR A 92 -9.74 36.28 -12.75
CA THR A 92 -11.07 35.67 -12.96
C THR A 92 -12.12 36.32 -12.04
N ASP A 93 -13.41 36.29 -12.47
CA ASP A 93 -14.53 36.90 -11.73
C ASP A 93 -14.78 36.28 -10.35
N ASN A 94 -14.39 35.01 -10.17
CA ASN A 94 -14.56 34.27 -8.93
C ASN A 94 -13.38 34.41 -7.95
N LEU A 95 -12.55 35.44 -8.11
CA LEU A 95 -11.42 35.67 -7.20
C LEU A 95 -11.96 36.05 -5.81
N PRO A 96 -11.53 35.36 -4.73
CA PRO A 96 -11.92 35.71 -3.37
C PRO A 96 -11.40 37.09 -2.94
N ASP A 97 -12.20 37.81 -2.16
CA ASP A 97 -11.88 39.19 -1.72
C ASP A 97 -10.65 39.28 -0.81
N ASP A 98 -10.29 38.19 -0.12
CA ASP A 98 -9.13 38.08 0.76
C ASP A 98 -7.80 37.89 0.03
N ILE A 99 -7.81 37.77 -1.31
CA ILE A 99 -6.59 37.60 -2.13
C ILE A 99 -5.95 38.96 -2.41
N PRO A 100 -4.66 39.17 -2.04
CA PRO A 100 -3.95 40.41 -2.30
C PRO A 100 -3.84 40.74 -3.80
N LYS A 101 -3.77 42.02 -4.13
CA LYS A 101 -3.60 42.52 -5.50
C LYS A 101 -2.15 42.95 -5.81
N GLU A 102 -1.30 42.95 -4.81
CA GLU A 102 0.11 43.33 -4.93
C GLU A 102 0.95 42.39 -4.07
N TYR A 103 2.10 41.98 -4.60
CA TYR A 103 2.95 40.98 -4.00
C TYR A 103 4.41 41.44 -3.99
N SER A 104 5.13 41.12 -2.93
CA SER A 104 6.59 41.19 -2.92
C SER A 104 7.20 39.97 -3.59
N ILE A 105 8.49 40.06 -3.97
CA ILE A 105 9.25 38.90 -4.46
C ILE A 105 9.26 37.77 -3.41
N SER A 106 9.36 38.13 -2.13
CA SER A 106 9.33 37.18 -1.03
C SER A 106 7.99 36.46 -0.92
N ASP A 107 6.86 37.16 -1.10
CA ASP A 107 5.54 36.53 -1.11
C ASP A 107 5.42 35.53 -2.26
N ILE A 108 5.88 35.91 -3.46
CA ILE A 108 5.87 35.05 -4.65
C ILE A 108 6.71 33.78 -4.41
N ALA A 109 7.90 33.92 -3.86
CA ALA A 109 8.77 32.79 -3.54
C ALA A 109 8.13 31.84 -2.54
N ILE A 110 7.43 32.34 -1.54
CA ILE A 110 6.74 31.54 -0.52
C ILE A 110 5.53 30.81 -1.14
N PHE A 111 4.59 31.52 -1.76
CA PHE A 111 3.37 30.91 -2.24
C PHE A 111 3.59 29.99 -3.46
N SER A 112 4.61 30.18 -4.26
CA SER A 112 4.90 29.30 -5.40
C SER A 112 5.05 27.84 -4.98
N HIS A 113 5.50 27.60 -3.76
CA HIS A 113 5.65 26.26 -3.17
C HIS A 113 4.50 25.87 -2.24
N ALA A 114 3.61 26.80 -1.87
CA ALA A 114 2.67 26.60 -0.78
C ALA A 114 1.26 27.13 -1.10
N TYR A 115 0.80 28.11 -0.36
CA TYR A 115 -0.58 28.59 -0.33
C TYR A 115 -0.64 30.12 -0.33
N ILE A 116 -1.72 30.66 -0.90
CA ILE A 116 -2.16 32.05 -0.64
C ILE A 116 -3.43 31.96 0.20
N LYS A 117 -3.43 32.52 1.42
CA LYS A 117 -4.60 32.54 2.32
C LYS A 117 -5.28 31.15 2.46
N ASN A 118 -4.49 30.08 2.60
CA ASN A 118 -4.92 28.67 2.67
C ASN A 118 -5.50 28.09 1.36
N TYR A 119 -5.46 28.81 0.26
CA TYR A 119 -5.74 28.25 -1.06
C TYR A 119 -4.45 27.62 -1.61
N PRO A 120 -4.44 26.32 -1.97
CA PRO A 120 -3.29 25.73 -2.64
C PRO A 120 -3.16 26.35 -4.03
N VAL A 121 -2.00 26.92 -4.35
CA VAL A 121 -1.77 27.62 -5.61
C VAL A 121 -0.73 26.92 -6.46
N PHE A 122 -0.93 26.99 -7.78
CA PHE A 122 0.00 26.48 -8.77
C PHE A 122 0.32 27.60 -9.76
N THR A 123 1.57 27.68 -10.20
CA THR A 123 2.07 28.81 -10.96
C THR A 123 2.62 28.38 -12.30
N SER A 124 2.47 29.24 -13.31
CA SER A 124 3.07 29.09 -14.64
C SER A 124 3.47 30.44 -15.18
N LYS A 125 4.37 30.46 -16.16
CA LYS A 125 4.76 31.65 -16.88
C LYS A 125 3.79 31.90 -18.05
N VAL A 126 3.32 33.16 -18.22
CA VAL A 126 2.61 33.62 -19.40
C VAL A 126 3.36 34.85 -19.94
N GLU A 127 3.99 34.72 -21.07
CA GLU A 127 4.91 35.72 -21.62
C GLU A 127 5.99 36.12 -20.60
N ASN A 128 5.97 37.36 -20.09
CA ASN A 128 6.87 37.81 -19.03
C ASN A 128 6.19 37.93 -17.66
N ASN A 129 4.97 37.40 -17.52
CA ASN A 129 4.16 37.51 -16.30
C ASN A 129 3.99 36.16 -15.59
N LEU A 130 3.55 36.19 -14.34
CA LEU A 130 3.29 35.01 -13.52
C LEU A 130 1.80 34.75 -13.42
N LEU A 131 1.33 33.67 -14.03
CA LEU A 131 0.01 33.13 -13.81
C LEU A 131 -0.02 32.32 -12.53
N VAL A 132 -1.04 32.56 -11.70
CA VAL A 132 -1.31 31.83 -10.46
C VAL A 132 -2.73 31.30 -10.51
N LEU A 133 -2.89 29.99 -10.39
CA LEU A 133 -4.17 29.34 -10.19
C LEU A 133 -4.33 28.94 -8.73
N GLY A 134 -5.42 29.36 -8.11
CA GLY A 134 -5.77 28.98 -6.74
C GLY A 134 -6.93 27.99 -6.72
N TYR A 135 -6.71 26.89 -6.07
CA TYR A 135 -7.68 25.81 -5.91
C TYR A 135 -8.45 25.93 -4.61
N PRO A 136 -9.64 25.30 -4.47
CA PRO A 136 -10.41 25.34 -3.24
C PRO A 136 -9.59 24.97 -2.01
N LYS A 137 -9.86 25.63 -0.88
CA LYS A 137 -9.21 25.31 0.41
C LYS A 137 -9.34 23.82 0.72
N ASN A 138 -8.27 23.18 1.21
CA ASN A 138 -8.19 21.76 1.54
C ASN A 138 -8.28 20.78 0.34
N SER A 139 -8.21 21.26 -0.90
CA SER A 139 -8.22 20.37 -2.09
C SER A 139 -6.89 19.65 -2.31
N TYR A 140 -5.77 20.30 -2.02
CA TYR A 140 -4.43 19.74 -2.20
C TYR A 140 -3.54 20.02 -0.99
N TRP A 141 -2.76 19.01 -0.60
CA TRP A 141 -1.73 19.13 0.41
C TRP A 141 -0.41 19.55 -0.22
N LYS A 142 0.00 20.79 -0.01
CA LYS A 142 1.24 21.36 -0.56
C LYS A 142 2.31 21.68 0.50
N TYR A 143 2.01 21.51 1.77
CA TYR A 143 3.01 21.74 2.80
C TYR A 143 4.21 20.82 2.60
N PRO A 144 5.42 21.34 2.52
CA PRO A 144 6.62 20.51 2.51
C PRO A 144 6.72 19.79 3.85
N VAL A 145 6.33 18.52 3.86
CA VAL A 145 6.25 17.72 5.09
C VAL A 145 7.64 17.46 5.68
N ALA A 146 8.64 17.39 4.85
CA ALA A 146 10.05 17.35 5.24
C ALA A 146 10.94 17.42 4.00
N ASN A 147 12.11 18.04 4.15
CA ASN A 147 13.20 17.87 3.21
C ASN A 147 13.81 16.50 3.45
N TRP A 148 13.44 15.52 2.66
CA TRP A 148 13.99 14.17 2.75
C TRP A 148 15.45 14.17 2.30
N LYS A 149 16.34 13.66 3.14
CA LYS A 149 17.72 13.46 2.73
C LYS A 149 17.77 12.57 1.49
N TYR A 150 18.47 13.00 0.45
CA TYR A 150 18.59 12.24 -0.81
C TYR A 150 18.99 10.77 -0.58
N GLY A 151 19.90 10.51 0.36
CA GLY A 151 20.32 9.17 0.73
C GLY A 151 19.18 8.29 1.23
N LEU A 152 18.18 8.86 1.92
CA LEU A 152 17.00 8.12 2.37
C LEU A 152 16.15 7.71 1.16
N VAL A 153 15.82 8.66 0.27
CA VAL A 153 15.00 8.39 -0.92
C VAL A 153 15.68 7.37 -1.84
N LYS A 154 16.98 7.53 -2.08
CA LYS A 154 17.79 6.60 -2.88
C LYS A 154 17.76 5.17 -2.31
N ASN A 155 17.68 5.02 -1.00
CA ASN A 155 17.72 3.71 -0.33
C ASN A 155 16.33 3.09 -0.11
N ILE A 156 15.22 3.77 -0.45
CA ILE A 156 13.86 3.22 -0.33
C ILE A 156 13.71 1.85 -1.01
N PRO A 157 14.15 1.65 -2.28
CA PRO A 157 14.03 0.35 -2.94
C PRO A 157 14.82 -0.76 -2.21
N LYS A 158 16.01 -0.43 -1.70
CA LYS A 158 16.83 -1.35 -0.91
C LYS A 158 16.15 -1.71 0.41
N PHE A 159 15.56 -0.74 1.09
CA PHE A 159 14.80 -0.95 2.32
C PHE A 159 13.58 -1.86 2.08
N LEU A 160 12.82 -1.60 1.02
CA LEU A 160 11.68 -2.43 0.63
C LEU A 160 12.09 -3.88 0.33
N LEU A 161 13.23 -4.07 -0.33
CA LEU A 161 13.78 -5.40 -0.59
C LEU A 161 14.14 -6.12 0.70
N ILE A 162 14.81 -5.42 1.64
CA ILE A 162 15.15 -5.97 2.96
C ILE A 162 13.88 -6.34 3.73
N LEU A 163 12.88 -5.48 3.73
CA LEU A 163 11.60 -5.73 4.39
C LEU A 163 10.92 -6.97 3.79
N PHE A 164 10.93 -7.10 2.49
CA PHE A 164 10.40 -8.28 1.79
C PHE A 164 11.12 -9.56 2.20
N CYS A 165 12.45 -9.56 2.21
CA CYS A 165 13.26 -10.70 2.66
C CYS A 165 12.98 -11.06 4.12
N LEU A 166 12.86 -10.07 5.01
CA LEU A 166 12.52 -10.30 6.42
C LEU A 166 11.14 -10.95 6.58
N ASN A 167 10.15 -10.53 5.80
CA ASN A 167 8.81 -11.15 5.80
C ASN A 167 8.89 -12.62 5.37
N ILE A 168 9.66 -12.95 4.34
CA ILE A 168 9.86 -14.35 3.90
C ILE A 168 10.52 -15.17 5.01
N ILE A 169 11.58 -14.66 5.62
CA ILE A 169 12.29 -15.34 6.74
C ILE A 169 11.32 -15.60 7.89
N PHE A 170 10.50 -14.60 8.25
CA PHE A 170 9.53 -14.72 9.34
C PHE A 170 8.48 -15.80 9.06
N VAL A 171 7.92 -15.83 7.85
CA VAL A 171 6.98 -16.87 7.42
C VAL A 171 7.64 -18.25 7.46
N PHE A 172 8.90 -18.34 7.02
CA PHE A 172 9.65 -19.61 7.04
C PHE A 172 9.92 -20.11 8.46
N LEU A 173 10.24 -19.21 9.40
CA LEU A 173 10.41 -19.54 10.83
C LEU A 173 9.10 -20.05 11.45
N ILE A 174 7.99 -19.37 11.21
CA ILE A 174 6.66 -19.83 11.67
C ILE A 174 6.36 -21.22 11.11
N TYR A 175 6.67 -21.44 9.84
CA TYR A 175 6.50 -22.74 9.20
C TYR A 175 7.33 -23.84 9.89
N ILE A 176 8.61 -23.60 10.15
CA ILE A 176 9.50 -24.56 10.83
C ILE A 176 8.94 -24.91 12.23
N ILE A 177 8.55 -23.89 13.01
CA ILE A 177 8.01 -24.07 14.36
C ILE A 177 6.70 -24.88 14.33
N SER A 178 5.80 -24.56 13.40
CA SER A 178 4.53 -25.25 13.22
C SER A 178 4.75 -26.71 12.80
N ASN A 179 5.68 -26.93 11.87
CA ASN A 179 5.96 -28.26 11.36
C ASN A 179 6.69 -29.16 12.37
N SER A 180 7.59 -28.60 13.17
CA SER A 180 8.24 -29.33 14.27
C SER A 180 7.24 -29.84 15.29
N LYS A 181 6.21 -29.04 15.62
CA LYS A 181 5.11 -29.47 16.52
C LYS A 181 4.28 -30.60 15.89
N LEU A 182 4.01 -30.53 14.59
CA LEU A 182 3.27 -31.56 13.87
C LEU A 182 4.07 -32.87 13.81
N LEU A 183 5.36 -32.81 13.44
CA LEU A 183 6.25 -33.97 13.39
C LEU A 183 6.42 -34.63 14.77
N GLY A 184 6.53 -33.80 15.81
CA GLY A 184 6.56 -34.31 17.20
C GLY A 184 5.30 -35.08 17.61
N SER A 185 4.16 -34.79 16.98
CA SER A 185 2.89 -35.50 17.20
C SER A 185 2.75 -36.75 16.33
N VAL A 186 3.35 -36.77 15.15
CA VAL A 186 3.26 -37.88 14.16
C VAL A 186 4.20 -39.02 14.52
N ASN A 187 5.44 -38.75 14.92
CA ASN A 187 6.44 -39.76 15.21
C ASN A 187 6.02 -40.83 16.24
N PRO A 188 5.40 -40.46 17.40
CA PRO A 188 4.89 -41.46 18.36
C PRO A 188 3.82 -42.35 17.74
N ILE A 189 2.96 -41.79 16.88
CA ILE A 189 1.90 -42.53 16.19
C ILE A 189 2.46 -43.57 15.25
N ILE A 190 3.44 -43.18 14.42
CA ILE A 190 4.12 -44.11 13.50
C ILE A 190 4.79 -45.26 14.27
N LYS A 191 5.51 -44.94 15.35
CA LYS A 191 6.09 -45.92 16.24
C LYS A 191 5.05 -46.86 16.86
N GLY A 192 3.89 -46.30 17.28
CA GLY A 192 2.77 -47.03 17.79
C GLY A 192 2.22 -48.04 16.80
N ILE A 193 2.01 -47.62 15.54
CA ILE A 193 1.53 -48.50 14.46
C ILE A 193 2.56 -49.60 14.13
N GLN A 194 3.85 -49.26 14.07
CA GLN A 194 4.91 -50.24 13.80
C GLN A 194 5.06 -51.31 14.89
N ASN A 195 4.64 -50.99 16.11
CA ASN A 195 4.72 -51.93 17.24
C ASN A 195 3.40 -52.68 17.51
N LEU A 196 2.31 -52.37 16.81
CA LEU A 196 1.05 -53.10 16.92
C LEU A 196 1.17 -54.63 16.75
N PRO A 197 2.05 -55.18 15.86
CA PRO A 197 2.18 -56.65 15.72
C PRO A 197 2.92 -57.30 16.89
N LYS A 198 3.57 -56.53 17.78
CA LYS A 198 4.31 -57.08 18.93
C LYS A 198 3.36 -57.43 20.05
N ASP A 199 3.67 -58.48 20.81
CA ASP A 199 2.80 -59.04 21.84
C ASP A 199 2.60 -58.13 23.11
N THR A 200 3.20 -56.96 23.12
CA THR A 200 3.04 -55.97 24.22
C THR A 200 2.11 -54.86 23.85
N PRO A 201 1.17 -54.44 24.74
CA PRO A 201 0.31 -53.30 24.45
C PRO A 201 1.11 -52.02 24.24
N VAL A 202 0.83 -51.33 23.14
CA VAL A 202 1.48 -50.09 22.79
C VAL A 202 0.67 -48.94 23.37
N HIS A 203 1.32 -48.02 24.09
CA HIS A 203 0.68 -46.85 24.64
C HIS A 203 1.29 -45.57 24.01
N VAL A 204 0.51 -44.88 23.16
CA VAL A 204 0.85 -43.62 22.55
C VAL A 204 0.22 -42.48 23.35
N LYS A 205 1.00 -41.42 23.69
CA LYS A 205 0.46 -40.26 24.40
C LYS A 205 -0.67 -39.57 23.61
N GLU A 206 -1.84 -39.49 24.19
CA GLU A 206 -3.04 -38.86 23.63
C GLU A 206 -3.02 -37.33 23.80
N LYS A 207 -1.99 -36.66 23.21
CA LYS A 207 -1.86 -35.18 23.29
C LYS A 207 -1.63 -34.61 21.89
N GLY A 208 -2.16 -33.39 21.68
CA GLY A 208 -1.96 -32.63 20.43
C GLY A 208 -3.01 -32.90 19.34
N VAL A 209 -2.72 -32.46 18.14
CA VAL A 209 -3.65 -32.45 16.97
C VAL A 209 -4.09 -33.87 16.56
N LEU A 210 -3.29 -34.89 16.89
CA LEU A 210 -3.52 -36.27 16.53
C LEU A 210 -3.95 -37.16 17.73
N SER A 211 -4.46 -36.54 18.78
CA SER A 211 -4.90 -37.26 20.01
C SER A 211 -5.92 -38.34 19.74
N GLU A 212 -6.87 -38.11 18.82
CA GLU A 212 -7.88 -39.11 18.45
C GLU A 212 -7.28 -40.33 17.75
N LEU A 213 -6.28 -40.09 16.86
CA LEU A 213 -5.57 -41.17 16.21
C LEU A 213 -4.75 -41.99 17.22
N ALA A 214 -4.09 -41.33 18.16
CA ALA A 214 -3.36 -41.97 19.24
C ALA A 214 -4.31 -42.84 20.10
N LYS A 215 -5.51 -42.33 20.42
CA LYS A 215 -6.55 -43.09 21.15
C LYS A 215 -7.02 -44.32 20.37
N SER A 216 -7.23 -44.18 19.07
CA SER A 216 -7.60 -45.32 18.21
C SER A 216 -6.52 -46.38 18.17
N ILE A 217 -5.24 -45.99 18.10
CA ILE A 217 -4.11 -46.94 18.11
C ILE A 217 -4.03 -47.64 19.47
N ASN A 218 -4.15 -46.92 20.57
CA ASN A 218 -4.14 -47.53 21.90
C ASN A 218 -5.26 -48.56 22.04
N LYS A 219 -6.49 -48.20 21.63
CA LYS A 219 -7.64 -49.12 21.67
C LYS A 219 -7.42 -50.37 20.78
N THR A 220 -6.89 -50.20 19.57
CA THR A 220 -6.59 -51.28 18.66
C THR A 220 -5.51 -52.20 19.24
N SER A 221 -4.47 -51.63 19.86
CA SER A 221 -3.41 -52.41 20.52
C SER A 221 -3.93 -53.27 21.67
N GLU A 222 -4.86 -52.72 22.50
CA GLU A 222 -5.51 -53.50 23.56
C GLU A 222 -6.36 -54.64 23.02
N TYR A 223 -7.07 -54.43 21.90
CA TYR A 223 -7.84 -55.50 21.24
C TYR A 223 -6.95 -56.63 20.74
N PHE A 224 -5.82 -56.30 20.10
CA PHE A 224 -4.87 -57.29 19.61
C PHE A 224 -4.25 -58.11 20.75
N ALA A 225 -3.87 -57.47 21.84
CA ALA A 225 -3.32 -58.15 23.02
C ALA A 225 -4.34 -59.12 23.66
N LYS A 226 -5.61 -58.68 23.77
CA LYS A 226 -6.69 -59.54 24.31
C LYS A 226 -7.03 -60.71 23.39
N SER A 227 -7.15 -60.49 22.10
CA SER A 227 -7.46 -61.54 21.10
C SER A 227 -6.43 -62.67 21.08
N LYS A 228 -5.14 -62.35 21.14
CA LYS A 228 -4.08 -63.36 21.22
C LYS A 228 -4.07 -64.15 22.52
N GLY A 229 -4.38 -63.49 23.65
CA GLY A 229 -4.49 -64.18 24.97
C GLY A 229 -5.66 -65.15 25.05
N THR A 230 -6.66 -65.02 24.15
CA THR A 230 -7.82 -65.93 24.10
C THR A 230 -7.58 -67.15 23.18
N ILE A 231 -6.65 -67.03 22.22
CA ILE A 231 -6.30 -68.12 21.30
C ILE A 231 -5.21 -69.04 21.87
N ALA A 232 -4.51 -68.61 22.92
CA ALA A 232 -3.44 -69.35 23.58
C ALA A 232 -3.93 -70.16 24.79
N LYS A 233 -5.22 -70.24 25.04
CA LYS A 233 -5.89 -71.13 26.00
C LYS A 233 -6.69 -72.20 25.23
#